data_2f465c09ff9b0334c2d204572a7d5a73
#
_entry.id   2f465c09ff9b0334c2d204572a7d5a73
#
_cell.length_a   1.000
_cell.length_b   1.000
_cell.length_c   1.000
_cell.angle_alpha   90.00
_cell.angle_beta   90.00
_cell.angle_gamma   90.00
#
_symmetry.space_group_name_H-M   'P 1'
#
loop_
_entity.id
_entity.type
_entity.pdbx_description
1 polymer ?
#
loop_
_entity_poly.entity_id
_entity_poly.type
_entity_poly.pdbx_seq_one_letter_code
_entity_poly.pdbx_strand_id
1 'polypeptide(L)'
;MHILMYRWKAYNYRDIEQTFLLLGHTVDNIEQELGSYDVSPEFERVIEEKIRGTHYDMVFTVNYFPLISNVCERTGVKYISWTCDNPLISMYHESVFHACNYIFTFDKTNYLEFRGMGVKHIWYLPLAVDTERMDALLGAPEEAGRWKAAQDPEMRKY
;
A
#
# COMPACT_ATOMS: atom_id res chain seq x y z
N MET A 1 -9.45 -9.22 11.17
CA MET A 1 -8.02 -9.49 10.94
C MET A 1 -7.20 -8.57 11.83
N HIS A 2 -6.01 -9.04 12.23
CA HIS A 2 -5.01 -8.21 12.89
C HIS A 2 -3.90 -7.87 11.89
N ILE A 3 -3.73 -6.59 11.60
CA ILE A 3 -2.89 -6.08 10.52
C ILE A 3 -1.69 -5.35 11.11
N LEU A 4 -0.47 -5.68 10.67
CA LEU A 4 0.72 -4.90 10.95
C LEU A 4 0.97 -3.94 9.79
N MET A 5 0.83 -2.64 10.02
CA MET A 5 1.00 -1.62 8.99
C MET A 5 2.33 -0.88 9.14
N TYR A 6 3.15 -0.87 8.09
CA TYR A 6 4.33 -0.01 8.06
C TYR A 6 3.95 1.39 7.57
N ARG A 7 4.07 2.37 8.47
CA ARG A 7 3.77 3.78 8.23
C ARG A 7 5.04 4.55 7.89
N TRP A 8 5.48 4.45 6.66
CA TRP A 8 6.38 5.45 6.11
C TRP A 8 5.55 6.67 5.69
N LYS A 9 6.08 7.83 5.51
CA LYS A 9 5.37 9.11 5.30
C LYS A 9 4.48 9.17 4.03
N ALA A 10 3.76 8.08 3.69
CA ALA A 10 2.79 8.07 2.59
C ALA A 10 1.60 8.97 2.91
N TYR A 11 1.13 9.74 1.94
CA TYR A 11 0.06 10.73 2.14
C TYR A 11 -1.32 10.10 2.46
N ASN A 12 -1.56 8.87 2.00
CA ASN A 12 -2.85 8.18 2.10
C ASN A 12 -2.94 7.15 3.25
N TYR A 13 -1.91 7.02 4.09
CA TYR A 13 -1.88 5.99 5.13
C TYR A 13 -3.05 6.12 6.13
N ARG A 14 -3.47 7.37 6.44
CA ARG A 14 -4.57 7.63 7.38
C ARG A 14 -5.89 7.11 6.85
N ASP A 15 -6.17 7.33 5.58
CA ASP A 15 -7.42 6.91 4.94
C ASP A 15 -7.50 5.39 4.89
N ILE A 16 -6.39 4.73 4.62
CA ILE A 16 -6.28 3.26 4.61
C ILE A 16 -6.45 2.68 6.01
N GLU A 17 -5.74 3.22 7.01
CA GLU A 17 -5.85 2.78 8.40
C GLU A 17 -7.28 2.95 8.93
N GLN A 18 -7.89 4.11 8.71
CA GLN A 18 -9.30 4.37 9.06
C GLN A 18 -10.24 3.38 8.39
N THR A 19 -10.02 3.08 7.12
CA THR A 19 -10.83 2.10 6.39
C THR A 19 -10.72 0.71 7.00
N PHE A 20 -9.51 0.26 7.38
CA PHE A 20 -9.34 -1.02 8.08
C PHE A 20 -10.08 -1.05 9.42
N LEU A 21 -9.99 0.03 10.20
CA LEU A 21 -10.69 0.13 11.49
C LEU A 21 -12.22 0.12 11.31
N LEU A 22 -12.76 0.85 10.33
CA LEU A 22 -14.19 0.87 10.00
C LEU A 22 -14.71 -0.51 9.56
N LEU A 23 -13.86 -1.29 8.88
CA LEU A 23 -14.16 -2.67 8.51
C LEU A 23 -14.03 -3.67 9.67
N GLY A 24 -13.74 -3.19 10.90
CA GLY A 24 -13.65 -4.02 12.09
C GLY A 24 -12.33 -4.78 12.21
N HIS A 25 -11.26 -4.30 11.60
CA HIS A 25 -9.91 -4.87 11.74
C HIS A 25 -9.14 -4.16 12.84
N THR A 26 -8.15 -4.83 13.41
CA THR A 26 -7.19 -4.25 14.34
C THR A 26 -5.91 -3.90 13.57
N VAL A 27 -5.33 -2.73 13.82
CA VAL A 27 -4.12 -2.26 13.13
C VAL A 27 -3.06 -1.87 14.14
N ASP A 28 -1.90 -2.49 14.05
CA ASP A 28 -0.68 -2.07 14.75
C ASP A 28 0.26 -1.39 13.75
N ASN A 29 0.93 -0.35 14.20
CA ASN A 29 1.81 0.44 13.33
C ASN A 29 3.29 0.24 13.65
N ILE A 30 4.13 0.28 12.62
CA ILE A 30 5.57 0.50 12.69
C ILE A 30 5.88 1.83 12.02
N GLU A 31 6.54 2.74 12.74
CA GLU A 31 6.88 4.10 12.25
C GLU A 31 8.39 4.32 12.13
N GLN A 32 9.19 3.27 12.34
CA GLN A 32 10.64 3.36 12.23
C GLN A 32 11.06 3.71 10.81
N GLU A 33 11.91 4.71 10.64
CA GLU A 33 12.43 5.08 9.33
C GLU A 33 13.40 4.01 8.80
N LEU A 34 13.27 3.68 7.51
CA LEU A 34 14.23 2.86 6.78
C LEU A 34 15.47 3.69 6.45
N GLY A 35 16.62 3.26 6.93
CA GLY A 35 17.89 3.88 6.55
C GLY A 35 18.32 3.55 5.11
N SER A 36 17.87 2.40 4.58
CA SER A 36 18.07 1.94 3.20
C SER A 36 16.93 1.04 2.78
N TYR A 37 16.57 1.07 1.50
CA TYR A 37 15.54 0.21 0.93
C TYR A 37 15.99 -1.25 0.77
N ASP A 38 17.31 -1.48 0.64
CA ASP A 38 17.85 -2.79 0.30
C ASP A 38 18.45 -3.52 1.51
N VAL A 39 18.99 -2.78 2.48
CA VAL A 39 19.67 -3.38 3.64
C VAL A 39 19.42 -2.55 4.89
N SER A 40 18.68 -3.09 5.85
CA SER A 40 18.46 -2.49 7.18
C SER A 40 18.25 -3.58 8.24
N PRO A 41 19.33 -4.21 8.75
CA PRO A 41 19.23 -5.31 9.71
C PRO A 41 18.44 -4.94 10.98
N GLU A 42 18.56 -3.69 11.43
CA GLU A 42 17.83 -3.22 12.60
C GLU A 42 16.32 -3.16 12.33
N PHE A 43 15.91 -2.63 11.18
CA PHE A 43 14.52 -2.57 10.77
C PHE A 43 13.91 -3.97 10.57
N GLU A 44 14.66 -4.88 9.90
CA GLU A 44 14.24 -6.27 9.74
C GLU A 44 14.02 -6.95 11.08
N ARG A 45 14.95 -6.75 12.04
CA ARG A 45 14.84 -7.29 13.40
C ARG A 45 13.57 -6.79 14.10
N VAL A 46 13.28 -5.49 14.03
CA VAL A 46 12.10 -4.91 14.68
C VAL A 46 10.80 -5.49 14.11
N ILE A 47 10.70 -5.60 12.76
CA ILE A 47 9.52 -6.22 12.14
C ILE A 47 9.41 -7.70 12.52
N GLU A 48 10.51 -8.43 12.45
CA GLU A 48 10.52 -9.86 12.75
C GLU A 48 10.16 -10.13 14.21
N GLU A 49 10.68 -9.34 15.16
CA GLU A 49 10.32 -9.43 16.58
C GLU A 49 8.82 -9.16 16.80
N LYS A 50 8.25 -8.14 16.14
CA LYS A 50 6.80 -7.86 16.21
C LYS A 50 5.99 -9.04 15.68
N ILE A 51 6.33 -9.57 14.51
CA ILE A 51 5.63 -10.70 13.90
C ILE A 51 5.70 -11.96 14.76
N ARG A 52 6.86 -12.21 15.42
CA ARG A 52 7.03 -13.37 16.31
C ARG A 52 6.33 -13.19 17.67
N GLY A 53 6.24 -11.96 18.15
CA GLY A 53 5.63 -11.64 19.44
C GLY A 53 4.11 -11.54 19.41
N THR A 54 3.52 -11.32 18.22
CA THR A 54 2.09 -11.12 18.04
C THR A 54 1.63 -11.79 16.75
N HIS A 55 0.49 -12.48 16.79
CA HIS A 55 -0.08 -13.06 15.58
C HIS A 55 -0.71 -11.96 14.71
N TYR A 56 -0.17 -11.79 13.51
CA TYR A 56 -0.75 -10.94 12.47
C TYR A 56 -1.24 -11.78 11.29
N ASP A 57 -2.41 -11.43 10.77
CA ASP A 57 -2.96 -12.07 9.55
C ASP A 57 -2.21 -11.62 8.30
N MET A 58 -1.69 -10.38 8.34
CA MET A 58 -0.91 -9.80 7.25
C MET A 58 -0.06 -8.60 7.70
N VAL A 59 0.99 -8.32 6.92
CA VAL A 59 1.70 -7.03 6.91
C VAL A 59 1.20 -6.22 5.73
N PHE A 60 0.92 -4.94 5.95
CA PHE A 60 0.44 -4.02 4.90
C PHE A 60 1.36 -2.83 4.73
N THR A 61 1.59 -2.44 3.47
CA THR A 61 2.31 -1.20 3.14
C THR A 61 1.65 -0.46 1.97
N VAL A 62 1.74 0.87 2.00
CA VAL A 62 1.65 1.68 0.78
C VAL A 62 3.01 1.62 0.10
N ASN A 63 3.04 1.35 -1.19
CA ASN A 63 4.22 0.97 -1.96
C ASN A 63 4.87 -0.36 -1.54
N TYR A 64 5.78 -0.84 -2.36
CA TYR A 64 6.44 -2.13 -2.17
C TYR A 64 7.82 -1.95 -1.51
N PHE A 65 8.09 -2.75 -0.48
CA PHE A 65 9.36 -2.77 0.25
C PHE A 65 9.99 -4.16 0.23
N PRO A 66 11.12 -4.35 -0.49
CA PRO A 66 11.84 -5.63 -0.56
C PRO A 66 12.18 -6.21 0.81
N LEU A 67 12.67 -5.39 1.75
CA LEU A 67 13.02 -5.83 3.10
C LEU A 67 11.83 -6.44 3.84
N ILE A 68 10.64 -5.83 3.72
CA ILE A 68 9.42 -6.34 4.35
C ILE A 68 8.99 -7.64 3.70
N SER A 69 9.07 -7.74 2.39
CA SER A 69 8.81 -8.98 1.66
C SER A 69 9.74 -10.11 2.12
N ASN A 70 11.04 -9.84 2.28
CA ASN A 70 12.02 -10.81 2.77
C ASN A 70 11.68 -11.31 4.19
N VAL A 71 11.30 -10.41 5.09
CA VAL A 71 10.88 -10.80 6.46
C VAL A 71 9.61 -11.62 6.43
N CYS A 72 8.61 -11.21 5.64
CA CYS A 72 7.34 -11.91 5.53
C CYS A 72 7.50 -13.32 4.93
N GLU A 73 8.37 -13.48 3.93
CA GLU A 73 8.69 -14.78 3.35
C GLU A 73 9.32 -15.72 4.39
N ARG A 74 10.28 -15.21 5.20
CA ARG A 74 10.94 -16.00 6.26
C ARG A 74 10.01 -16.37 7.41
N THR A 75 9.04 -15.51 7.72
CA THR A 75 8.11 -15.70 8.85
C THR A 75 6.79 -16.36 8.46
N GLY A 76 6.53 -16.51 7.16
CA GLY A 76 5.30 -17.11 6.65
C GLY A 76 4.06 -16.23 6.78
N VAL A 77 4.21 -14.92 7.01
CA VAL A 77 3.11 -13.96 7.10
C VAL A 77 2.85 -13.37 5.71
N LYS A 78 1.58 -13.18 5.35
CA LYS A 78 1.20 -12.54 4.08
C LYS A 78 1.68 -11.09 4.05
N TYR A 79 2.24 -10.68 2.91
CA TYR A 79 2.62 -9.30 2.67
C TYR A 79 1.73 -8.69 1.58
N ILE A 80 0.97 -7.68 1.95
CA ILE A 80 0.09 -6.93 1.05
C ILE A 80 0.69 -5.55 0.82
N SER A 81 0.94 -5.19 -0.44
CA SER A 81 1.37 -3.86 -0.82
C SER A 81 0.43 -3.24 -1.85
N TRP A 82 0.10 -1.97 -1.69
CA TRP A 82 -0.65 -1.20 -2.67
C TRP A 82 0.19 -0.02 -3.15
N THR A 83 0.65 -0.09 -4.41
CA THR A 83 1.52 0.94 -4.97
C THR A 83 0.74 2.19 -5.33
N CYS A 84 1.32 3.35 -5.02
CA CYS A 84 0.78 4.67 -5.39
C CYS A 84 1.78 5.51 -6.19
N ASP A 85 3.01 5.02 -6.37
CA ASP A 85 4.06 5.68 -7.14
C ASP A 85 4.40 4.87 -8.40
N ASN A 86 4.70 5.58 -9.50
CA ASN A 86 5.20 5.00 -10.73
C ASN A 86 6.18 5.99 -11.42
N PRO A 87 7.43 5.58 -11.77
CA PRO A 87 8.00 4.24 -11.53
C PRO A 87 8.36 3.98 -10.06
N LEU A 88 8.14 2.75 -9.61
CA LEU A 88 8.51 2.27 -8.28
C LEU A 88 9.69 1.29 -8.40
N ILE A 89 10.91 1.79 -8.23
CA ILE A 89 12.16 1.04 -8.47
C ILE A 89 12.25 -0.21 -7.57
N SER A 90 11.75 -0.13 -6.34
CA SER A 90 11.77 -1.25 -5.40
C SER A 90 11.04 -2.51 -5.89
N MET A 91 10.13 -2.38 -6.85
CA MET A 91 9.46 -3.53 -7.45
C MET A 91 10.34 -4.35 -8.40
N TYR A 92 11.48 -3.81 -8.86
CA TYR A 92 12.43 -4.55 -9.72
C TYR A 92 13.43 -5.40 -8.92
N HIS A 93 13.19 -5.55 -7.61
CA HIS A 93 13.97 -6.43 -6.74
C HIS A 93 13.44 -7.87 -6.84
N GLU A 94 14.34 -8.88 -6.72
CA GLU A 94 14.00 -10.31 -6.82
C GLU A 94 12.90 -10.77 -5.85
N SER A 95 12.79 -10.12 -4.67
CA SER A 95 11.75 -10.43 -3.69
C SER A 95 10.31 -10.28 -4.22
N VAL A 96 10.11 -9.59 -5.35
CA VAL A 96 8.79 -9.44 -5.98
C VAL A 96 8.16 -10.80 -6.33
N PHE A 97 8.98 -11.86 -6.49
CA PHE A 97 8.53 -13.20 -6.80
C PHE A 97 8.18 -14.05 -5.57
N HIS A 98 8.37 -13.55 -4.33
CA HIS A 98 8.07 -14.28 -3.11
C HIS A 98 6.60 -14.70 -3.05
N ALA A 99 6.37 -15.89 -2.50
CA ALA A 99 5.02 -16.46 -2.40
C ALA A 99 4.15 -15.75 -1.36
N CYS A 100 4.74 -15.09 -0.37
CA CYS A 100 4.04 -14.31 0.64
C CYS A 100 3.40 -13.03 0.10
N ASN A 101 3.82 -12.55 -1.09
CA ASN A 101 3.40 -11.26 -1.64
C ASN A 101 1.97 -11.28 -2.20
N TYR A 102 1.26 -10.18 -1.99
CA TYR A 102 0.00 -9.80 -2.63
C TYR A 102 0.13 -8.34 -3.05
N ILE A 103 0.54 -8.09 -4.31
CA ILE A 103 0.89 -6.76 -4.80
C ILE A 103 -0.29 -6.19 -5.58
N PHE A 104 -0.77 -5.03 -5.18
CA PHE A 104 -1.78 -4.27 -5.90
C PHE A 104 -1.13 -3.04 -6.53
N THR A 105 -1.23 -2.90 -7.84
CA THR A 105 -0.70 -1.73 -8.57
C THR A 105 -1.83 -0.93 -9.19
N PHE A 106 -1.75 0.40 -9.06
CA PHE A 106 -2.72 1.30 -9.65
C PHE A 106 -2.50 1.51 -11.16
N ASP A 107 -1.31 1.21 -11.65
CA ASP A 107 -0.94 1.37 -13.05
C ASP A 107 -1.11 0.06 -13.80
N LYS A 108 -1.99 0.09 -14.82
CA LYS A 108 -2.28 -1.09 -15.65
C LYS A 108 -1.08 -1.53 -16.47
N THR A 109 -0.21 -0.60 -16.88
CA THR A 109 1.01 -0.90 -17.64
C THR A 109 1.98 -1.68 -16.78
N ASN A 110 2.23 -1.22 -15.55
CA ASN A 110 3.04 -1.95 -14.58
C ASN A 110 2.47 -3.33 -14.27
N TYR A 111 1.15 -3.43 -14.09
CA TYR A 111 0.52 -4.74 -13.90
C TYR A 111 0.86 -5.70 -15.04
N LEU A 112 0.71 -5.28 -16.31
CA LEU A 112 0.99 -6.11 -17.47
C LEU A 112 2.48 -6.46 -17.58
N GLU A 113 3.36 -5.52 -17.30
CA GLU A 113 4.81 -5.72 -17.30
C GLU A 113 5.22 -6.78 -16.29
N PHE A 114 4.88 -6.62 -15.01
CA PHE A 114 5.27 -7.57 -13.96
C PHE A 114 4.60 -8.94 -14.12
N ARG A 115 3.36 -8.98 -14.64
CA ARG A 115 2.74 -10.26 -15.05
C ARG A 115 3.51 -10.93 -16.16
N GLY A 116 3.98 -10.18 -17.15
CA GLY A 116 4.83 -10.66 -18.26
C GLY A 116 6.18 -11.17 -17.77
N MET A 117 6.76 -10.57 -16.73
CA MET A 117 7.98 -11.04 -16.07
C MET A 117 7.77 -12.31 -15.22
N GLY A 118 6.54 -12.77 -15.02
CA GLY A 118 6.21 -13.98 -14.28
C GLY A 118 5.81 -13.78 -12.83
N VAL A 119 5.59 -12.54 -12.38
CA VAL A 119 5.08 -12.26 -11.03
C VAL A 119 3.63 -12.76 -10.93
N LYS A 120 3.40 -13.77 -10.08
CA LYS A 120 2.11 -14.45 -9.98
C LYS A 120 1.09 -13.71 -9.11
N HIS A 121 1.56 -13.11 -8.03
CA HIS A 121 0.75 -12.48 -6.98
C HIS A 121 0.71 -10.96 -7.14
N ILE A 122 0.30 -10.51 -8.34
CA ILE A 122 0.10 -9.09 -8.66
C ILE A 122 -1.27 -8.88 -9.30
N TRP A 123 -1.95 -7.79 -8.91
CA TRP A 123 -3.28 -7.42 -9.40
C TRP A 123 -3.35 -5.92 -9.69
N TYR A 124 -4.19 -5.56 -10.66
CA TYR A 124 -4.53 -4.18 -10.94
C TYR A 124 -5.61 -3.71 -9.97
N LEU A 125 -5.34 -2.65 -9.22
CA LEU A 125 -6.27 -1.98 -8.31
C LEU A 125 -6.06 -0.46 -8.39
N PRO A 126 -6.99 0.29 -9.03
CA PRO A 126 -6.90 1.74 -9.14
C PRO A 126 -6.79 2.40 -7.76
N LEU A 127 -6.20 3.60 -7.73
CA LEU A 127 -6.22 4.43 -6.53
C LEU A 127 -7.66 4.85 -6.21
N ALA A 128 -7.94 4.95 -4.92
CA ALA A 128 -9.21 5.41 -4.37
C ALA A 128 -8.98 6.64 -3.50
N VAL A 129 -10.06 7.38 -3.26
CA VAL A 129 -10.08 8.54 -2.37
C VAL A 129 -11.15 8.33 -1.30
N ASP A 130 -10.86 8.75 -0.08
CA ASP A 130 -11.85 8.86 0.99
C ASP A 130 -12.76 10.06 0.70
N THR A 131 -13.95 9.77 0.17
CA THR A 131 -14.91 10.80 -0.24
C THR A 131 -15.47 11.54 0.96
N GLU A 132 -15.72 10.87 2.10
CA GLU A 132 -16.26 11.50 3.31
C GLU A 132 -15.26 12.51 3.87
N ARG A 133 -13.98 12.15 3.95
CA ARG A 133 -12.91 13.05 4.39
C ARG A 133 -12.72 14.21 3.42
N MET A 134 -12.78 13.97 2.12
CA MET A 134 -12.65 15.03 1.12
C MET A 134 -13.83 16.00 1.18
N ASP A 135 -15.04 15.51 1.33
CA ASP A 135 -16.23 16.35 1.49
C ASP A 135 -16.15 17.21 2.76
N ALA A 136 -15.65 16.64 3.86
CA ALA A 136 -15.44 17.36 5.11
C ALA A 136 -14.34 18.47 5.00
N LEU A 137 -13.30 18.22 4.19
CA LEU A 137 -12.21 19.19 3.97
C LEU A 137 -12.60 20.30 3.00
N LEU A 138 -13.41 20.00 2.00
CA LEU A 138 -13.80 20.96 0.96
C LEU A 138 -14.95 21.88 1.42
N GLY A 139 -15.57 21.63 2.60
CA GLY A 139 -16.68 22.44 3.10
C GLY A 139 -17.94 22.31 2.22
N ALA A 140 -18.98 23.01 2.56
CA ALA A 140 -20.36 22.86 2.08
C ALA A 140 -20.58 22.70 0.55
N PRO A 141 -21.80 22.28 0.16
CA PRO A 141 -22.23 21.89 -1.21
C PRO A 141 -21.95 22.86 -2.35
N GLU A 142 -21.65 24.13 -2.06
CA GLU A 142 -21.32 25.13 -3.08
C GLU A 142 -19.97 24.87 -3.76
N GLU A 143 -18.99 24.28 -3.06
CA GLU A 143 -17.72 23.92 -3.67
C GLU A 143 -17.79 22.60 -4.43
N ALA A 144 -18.62 21.67 -4.02
CA ALA A 144 -18.93 20.46 -4.78
C ALA A 144 -19.56 20.76 -6.15
N GLY A 145 -20.24 21.89 -6.29
CA GLY A 145 -20.73 22.42 -7.57
C GLY A 145 -19.62 22.80 -8.56
N ARG A 146 -18.47 23.30 -8.07
CA ARG A 146 -17.30 23.60 -8.90
C ARG A 146 -16.64 22.34 -9.45
N TRP A 147 -16.57 21.27 -8.66
CA TRP A 147 -16.04 19.97 -9.10
C TRP A 147 -16.95 19.29 -10.12
N LYS A 148 -18.28 19.43 -10.01
CA LYS A 148 -19.22 18.93 -11.01
C LYS A 148 -19.09 19.66 -12.34
N ALA A 149 -18.78 20.97 -12.32
CA ALA A 149 -18.52 21.74 -13.51
C ALA A 149 -17.18 21.34 -14.19
N ALA A 150 -16.16 20.91 -13.43
CA ALA A 150 -14.92 20.37 -13.95
C ALA A 150 -15.05 18.94 -14.52
N GLN A 151 -16.20 18.29 -14.36
CA GLN A 151 -16.56 17.03 -15.01
C GLN A 151 -17.31 17.24 -16.32
N ASP A 152 -17.22 18.43 -16.92
CA ASP A 152 -17.77 18.73 -18.22
C ASP A 152 -17.34 17.67 -19.26
N PRO A 153 -18.30 17.09 -20.02
CA PRO A 153 -18.00 16.07 -21.03
C PRO A 153 -16.97 16.49 -22.07
N GLU A 154 -16.77 17.79 -22.29
CA GLU A 154 -15.71 18.28 -23.20
C GLU A 154 -14.29 18.11 -22.65
N MET A 155 -14.11 18.07 -21.32
CA MET A 155 -12.80 17.82 -20.68
C MET A 155 -12.39 16.34 -20.66
N ARG A 156 -13.28 15.42 -21.05
CA ARG A 156 -13.00 13.98 -21.18
C ARG A 156 -12.34 13.59 -22.51
N LYS A 157 -12.00 14.56 -23.34
CA LYS A 157 -11.43 14.30 -24.68
C LYS A 157 -9.89 14.34 -24.71
N TYR A 158 -9.22 14.47 -23.55
CA TYR A 158 -7.75 14.47 -23.46
C TYR A 158 -7.26 13.43 -22.48
#